data_1b81602234f75110fc78b7243c1d13b2
#
_entry.id   1b81602234f75110fc78b7243c1d13b2
#
_cell.length_a   1.000
_cell.length_b   1.000
_cell.length_c   1.000
_cell.angle_alpha   90.00
_cell.angle_beta   90.00
_cell.angle_gamma   90.00
#
_symmetry.space_group_name_H-M   'P 1'
#
loop_
_entity.id
_entity.type
_entity.pdbx_description
1 polymer ?
#
loop_
_entity_poly.entity_id
_entity_poly.type
_entity_poly.pdbx_seq_one_letter_code
_entity_poly.pdbx_strand_id
1 'polypeptide(L)'
;RDFIGLVGFSEVARPIKANELPEVSWDFVYGTNMQHGFMLARKMLAGRGGTKQIIMVTDGEPTAHLTERGDPVFHYPPVQETIDATLTEVLRATREGIRINTFMLDATPYLQRFIEKLTELNRGRAFFTTPETLGDYVLVDFLEQRRSTSRRRAS
;
A
#
# COMPACT_ATOMS: atom_id res chain seq x y z
N ARG A 1 2.69 21.30 -8.28
CA ARG A 1 3.48 20.65 -7.23
C ARG A 1 2.79 19.34 -6.83
N ASP A 2 3.53 18.23 -6.80
CA ASP A 2 2.95 16.94 -6.47
C ASP A 2 2.66 16.85 -4.97
N PHE A 3 1.56 16.19 -4.63
CA PHE A 3 1.23 15.86 -3.25
C PHE A 3 1.85 14.51 -2.88
N ILE A 4 2.47 14.44 -1.72
CA ILE A 4 2.99 13.20 -1.14
C ILE A 4 2.44 13.07 0.29
N GLY A 5 1.73 11.98 0.55
CA GLY A 5 1.28 11.60 1.89
C GLY A 5 1.99 10.32 2.34
N LEU A 6 2.19 10.18 3.62
CA LEU A 6 2.81 9.01 4.22
C LEU A 6 1.85 8.34 5.20
N VAL A 7 1.78 7.02 5.13
CA VAL A 7 0.99 6.18 6.04
C VAL A 7 1.88 5.07 6.56
N GLY A 8 1.99 4.97 7.86
CA GLY A 8 2.58 3.81 8.51
C GLY A 8 1.48 2.86 8.96
N PHE A 9 1.73 1.56 8.92
CA PHE A 9 0.77 0.56 9.35
C PHE A 9 1.42 -0.62 10.05
N SER A 10 0.76 -1.06 11.11
CA SER A 10 1.02 -2.28 11.86
C SER A 10 -0.32 -2.96 12.17
N GLU A 11 -0.73 -3.14 13.40
CA GLU A 11 -2.09 -3.55 13.77
C GLU A 11 -3.16 -2.55 13.28
N VAL A 12 -2.83 -1.27 13.33
CA VAL A 12 -3.60 -0.16 12.76
C VAL A 12 -2.71 0.68 11.85
N ALA A 13 -3.31 1.55 11.06
CA ALA A 13 -2.59 2.51 10.25
C ALA A 13 -2.72 3.93 10.82
N ARG A 14 -1.70 4.75 10.60
CA ARG A 14 -1.73 6.17 10.94
C ARG A 14 -1.00 7.02 9.91
N PRO A 15 -1.44 8.27 9.69
CA PRO A 15 -0.67 9.20 8.90
C PRO A 15 0.66 9.53 9.59
N ILE A 16 1.71 9.73 8.80
CA ILE A 16 3.04 10.13 9.27
C ILE A 16 3.43 11.42 8.57
N LYS A 17 3.95 12.39 9.31
CA LYS A 17 4.56 13.57 8.71
C LYS A 17 5.98 13.25 8.25
N ALA A 18 6.40 13.82 7.13
CA ALA A 18 7.72 13.56 6.56
C ALA A 18 8.87 13.85 7.53
N ASN A 19 8.73 14.87 8.38
CA ASN A 19 9.72 15.22 9.39
C ASN A 19 9.76 14.27 10.60
N GLU A 20 8.75 13.41 10.76
CA GLU A 20 8.70 12.40 11.83
C GLU A 20 9.40 11.09 11.44
N LEU A 21 9.67 10.88 10.14
CA LEU A 21 10.23 9.63 9.64
C LEU A 21 11.52 9.16 10.35
N PRO A 22 12.49 10.04 10.66
CA PRO A 22 13.71 9.59 11.33
C PRO A 22 13.50 9.11 12.78
N GLU A 23 12.41 9.51 13.41
CA GLU A 23 12.13 9.27 14.83
C GLU A 23 10.89 8.37 15.06
N VAL A 24 10.31 7.85 13.97
CA VAL A 24 9.16 6.95 14.10
C VAL A 24 9.60 5.68 14.81
N SER A 25 9.30 5.60 16.09
CA SER A 25 9.35 4.36 16.85
C SER A 25 7.97 3.71 16.81
N TRP A 26 7.94 2.46 16.45
CA TRP A 26 6.77 1.64 16.61
C TRP A 26 6.95 0.86 17.90
N ASP A 27 6.17 1.18 18.93
CA ASP A 27 6.00 0.28 20.05
C ASP A 27 5.64 -1.09 19.46
N PHE A 28 6.19 -2.16 20.02
CA PHE A 28 6.03 -3.52 19.51
C PHE A 28 4.55 -3.89 19.36
N VAL A 29 3.97 -3.49 18.24
CA VAL A 29 2.59 -3.81 17.87
C VAL A 29 2.65 -4.87 16.79
N TYR A 30 2.04 -5.99 17.06
CA TYR A 30 2.00 -7.11 16.11
C TYR A 30 0.97 -6.84 15.03
N GLY A 31 1.29 -7.23 13.83
CA GLY A 31 0.32 -7.26 12.74
C GLY A 31 0.65 -6.37 11.56
N THR A 32 0.01 -6.68 10.45
CA THR A 32 0.12 -5.97 9.18
C THR A 32 -1.29 -5.67 8.69
N ASN A 33 -1.77 -4.46 8.97
CA ASN A 33 -3.10 -4.00 8.58
C ASN A 33 -3.03 -3.21 7.28
N MET A 34 -2.91 -3.91 6.16
CA MET A 34 -2.93 -3.29 4.84
C MET A 34 -4.29 -2.65 4.53
N GLN A 35 -5.39 -3.23 4.99
CA GLN A 35 -6.73 -2.69 4.80
C GLN A 35 -6.83 -1.26 5.33
N HIS A 36 -6.43 -1.03 6.58
CA HIS A 36 -6.46 0.30 7.17
C HIS A 36 -5.47 1.25 6.49
N GLY A 37 -4.30 0.75 6.09
CA GLY A 37 -3.31 1.50 5.33
C GLY A 37 -3.88 2.03 4.00
N PHE A 38 -4.52 1.18 3.23
CA PHE A 38 -5.19 1.58 1.99
C PHE A 38 -6.35 2.55 2.22
N MET A 39 -7.13 2.32 3.27
CA MET A 39 -8.24 3.20 3.64
C MET A 39 -7.76 4.63 3.90
N LEU A 40 -6.71 4.81 4.68
CA LEU A 40 -6.12 6.12 4.96
C LEU A 40 -5.48 6.75 3.72
N ALA A 41 -4.76 5.97 2.93
CA ALA A 41 -4.15 6.45 1.69
C ALA A 41 -5.23 6.96 0.70
N ARG A 42 -6.34 6.23 0.57
CA ARG A 42 -7.48 6.67 -0.24
C ARG A 42 -8.06 8.00 0.25
N LYS A 43 -8.23 8.16 1.55
CA LYS A 43 -8.71 9.42 2.15
C LYS A 43 -7.78 10.59 1.86
N MET A 44 -6.47 10.38 1.92
CA MET A 44 -5.49 11.41 1.60
C MET A 44 -5.52 11.83 0.13
N LEU A 45 -5.83 10.90 -0.77
CA LEU A 45 -5.90 11.14 -2.21
C LEU A 45 -7.27 11.66 -2.68
N ALA A 46 -8.29 11.57 -1.84
CA ALA A 46 -9.63 12.01 -2.17
C ALA A 46 -9.68 13.51 -2.50
N GLY A 47 -10.40 13.87 -3.57
CA GLY A 47 -10.54 15.25 -4.01
C GLY A 47 -9.30 15.87 -4.65
N ARG A 48 -8.20 15.14 -4.75
CA ARG A 48 -6.99 15.62 -5.43
C ARG A 48 -7.06 15.29 -6.92
N GLY A 49 -6.60 16.23 -7.75
CA GLY A 49 -6.51 16.01 -9.20
C GLY A 49 -5.25 15.26 -9.61
N GLY A 50 -5.16 14.95 -10.91
CA GLY A 50 -4.00 14.32 -11.51
C GLY A 50 -3.97 12.79 -11.34
N THR A 51 -2.80 12.21 -11.57
CA THR A 51 -2.57 10.77 -11.42
C THR A 51 -2.43 10.41 -9.95
N LYS A 52 -3.21 9.44 -9.51
CA LYS A 52 -3.21 8.95 -8.13
C LYS A 52 -2.52 7.60 -8.05
N GLN A 53 -1.59 7.50 -7.13
CA GLN A 53 -0.77 6.30 -6.93
C GLN A 53 -0.51 6.05 -5.45
N ILE A 54 -0.59 4.78 -5.06
CA ILE A 54 -0.11 4.29 -3.77
C ILE A 54 1.13 3.47 -4.02
N ILE A 55 2.18 3.75 -3.27
CA ILE A 55 3.37 2.90 -3.21
C ILE A 55 3.33 2.21 -1.85
N MET A 56 3.18 0.89 -1.87
CA MET A 56 3.18 0.06 -0.67
C MET A 56 4.52 -0.66 -0.54
N VAL A 57 5.11 -0.55 0.64
CA VAL A 57 6.31 -1.32 1.03
C VAL A 57 5.93 -2.24 2.17
N THR A 58 6.13 -3.52 2.00
CA THR A 58 5.76 -4.53 3.00
C THR A 58 6.74 -5.68 3.07
N ASP A 59 6.91 -6.22 4.26
CA ASP A 59 7.72 -7.42 4.54
C ASP A 59 6.89 -8.60 5.05
N GLY A 60 5.56 -8.46 5.15
CA GLY A 60 4.69 -9.48 5.71
C GLY A 60 3.30 -9.55 5.09
N GLU A 61 2.62 -10.65 5.38
CA GLU A 61 1.25 -10.93 4.96
C GLU A 61 0.23 -10.03 5.68
N PRO A 62 -0.95 -9.80 5.09
CA PRO A 62 -2.02 -9.07 5.77
C PRO A 62 -2.64 -9.92 6.89
N THR A 63 -2.26 -9.63 8.12
CA THR A 63 -2.68 -10.37 9.32
C THR A 63 -3.72 -9.64 10.14
N ALA A 64 -3.98 -8.37 9.87
CA ALA A 64 -4.91 -7.55 10.62
C ALA A 64 -5.86 -6.78 9.71
N HIS A 65 -7.06 -6.51 10.21
CA HIS A 65 -8.02 -5.61 9.58
C HIS A 65 -8.88 -4.93 10.65
N LEU A 66 -9.63 -3.90 10.27
CA LEU A 66 -10.60 -3.26 11.15
C LEU A 66 -11.96 -3.95 11.00
N THR A 67 -12.63 -4.18 12.13
CA THR A 67 -14.05 -4.57 12.13
C THR A 67 -14.92 -3.40 11.65
N GLU A 68 -16.21 -3.66 11.44
CA GLU A 68 -17.18 -2.61 11.09
C GLU A 68 -17.25 -1.48 12.13
N ARG A 69 -16.94 -1.80 13.40
CA ARG A 69 -16.85 -0.81 14.48
C ARG A 69 -15.55 -0.03 14.51
N GLY A 70 -14.57 -0.39 13.68
CA GLY A 70 -13.26 0.24 13.63
C GLY A 70 -12.24 -0.35 14.62
N ASP A 71 -12.55 -1.46 15.26
CA ASP A 71 -11.62 -2.15 16.17
C ASP A 71 -10.66 -3.04 15.37
N PRO A 72 -9.35 -3.03 15.66
CA PRO A 72 -8.41 -3.92 15.00
C PRO A 72 -8.57 -5.37 15.49
N VAL A 73 -8.51 -6.30 14.56
CA VAL A 73 -8.40 -7.73 14.84
C VAL A 73 -7.17 -8.30 14.15
N PHE A 74 -6.48 -9.19 14.82
CA PHE A 74 -5.23 -9.81 14.37
C PHE A 74 -5.38 -11.33 14.38
N HIS A 75 -4.97 -11.97 13.27
CA HIS A 75 -4.90 -13.42 13.14
C HIS A 75 -3.63 -13.85 12.41
N TYR A 76 -2.90 -14.77 13.01
CA TYR A 76 -1.77 -15.41 12.36
C TYR A 76 -1.87 -16.95 12.52
N PRO A 77 -1.80 -17.71 11.40
CA PRO A 77 -1.72 -17.25 10.01
C PRO A 77 -2.94 -16.42 9.57
N PRO A 78 -2.81 -15.64 8.48
CA PRO A 78 -3.92 -14.79 8.02
C PRO A 78 -5.20 -15.58 7.74
N VAL A 79 -6.34 -15.03 8.17
CA VAL A 79 -7.65 -15.62 7.91
C VAL A 79 -8.30 -15.01 6.66
N GLN A 80 -9.22 -15.75 6.05
CA GLN A 80 -9.88 -15.31 4.81
C GLN A 80 -10.61 -13.97 4.99
N GLU A 81 -11.19 -13.72 6.13
CA GLU A 81 -11.87 -12.45 6.45
C GLU A 81 -10.92 -11.25 6.32
N THR A 82 -9.69 -11.37 6.79
CA THR A 82 -8.68 -10.30 6.65
C THR A 82 -8.28 -10.10 5.19
N ILE A 83 -8.10 -11.19 4.45
CA ILE A 83 -7.81 -11.13 3.01
C ILE A 83 -8.94 -10.43 2.25
N ASP A 84 -10.18 -10.80 2.50
CA ASP A 84 -11.35 -10.22 1.84
C ASP A 84 -11.52 -8.73 2.19
N ALA A 85 -11.33 -8.35 3.43
CA ALA A 85 -11.37 -6.95 3.87
C ALA A 85 -10.28 -6.11 3.18
N THR A 86 -9.08 -6.65 3.05
CA THR A 86 -7.95 -5.98 2.38
C THR A 86 -8.22 -5.82 0.88
N LEU A 87 -8.66 -6.88 0.21
CA LEU A 87 -8.99 -6.84 -1.22
C LEU A 87 -10.19 -5.94 -1.53
N THR A 88 -11.13 -5.80 -0.61
CA THR A 88 -12.23 -4.84 -0.73
C THR A 88 -11.71 -3.40 -0.82
N GLU A 89 -10.73 -3.03 0.00
CA GLU A 89 -10.10 -1.71 -0.08
C GLU A 89 -9.29 -1.53 -1.36
N VAL A 90 -8.64 -2.58 -1.84
CA VAL A 90 -7.95 -2.56 -3.14
C VAL A 90 -8.94 -2.29 -4.28
N LEU A 91 -10.10 -2.93 -4.27
CA LEU A 91 -11.15 -2.70 -5.27
C LEU A 91 -11.70 -1.27 -5.20
N ARG A 92 -11.89 -0.72 -4.01
CA ARG A 92 -12.30 0.68 -3.83
C ARG A 92 -11.28 1.65 -4.41
N ALA A 93 -10.00 1.44 -4.12
CA ALA A 93 -8.91 2.22 -4.70
C ALA A 93 -8.90 2.14 -6.22
N THR A 94 -9.09 0.95 -6.76
CA THR A 94 -9.14 0.71 -8.21
C THR A 94 -10.29 1.45 -8.89
N ARG A 95 -11.46 1.44 -8.28
CA ARG A 95 -12.63 2.20 -8.77
C ARG A 95 -12.41 3.71 -8.73
N GLU A 96 -11.61 4.20 -7.81
CA GLU A 96 -11.22 5.61 -7.71
C GLU A 96 -10.07 5.99 -8.65
N GLY A 97 -9.62 5.07 -9.49
CA GLY A 97 -8.52 5.29 -10.43
C GLY A 97 -7.13 5.30 -9.80
N ILE A 98 -7.00 4.78 -8.59
CA ILE A 98 -5.75 4.71 -7.85
C ILE A 98 -4.99 3.44 -8.24
N ARG A 99 -3.74 3.60 -8.66
CA ARG A 99 -2.84 2.49 -8.94
C ARG A 99 -2.01 2.17 -7.71
N ILE A 100 -1.86 0.89 -7.39
CA ILE A 100 -1.07 0.40 -6.27
C ILE A 100 0.16 -0.33 -6.81
N ASN A 101 1.34 0.15 -6.48
CA ASN A 101 2.60 -0.51 -6.76
C ASN A 101 3.18 -1.03 -5.46
N THR A 102 3.52 -2.29 -5.43
CA THR A 102 3.95 -2.99 -4.22
C THR A 102 5.40 -3.41 -4.31
N PHE A 103 6.15 -3.09 -3.27
CA PHE A 103 7.53 -3.52 -3.07
C PHE A 103 7.58 -4.48 -1.89
N MET A 104 7.90 -5.74 -2.17
CA MET A 104 8.03 -6.80 -1.17
C MET A 104 9.48 -6.89 -0.71
N LEU A 105 9.72 -6.70 0.58
CA LEU A 105 11.06 -6.79 1.19
C LEU A 105 11.42 -8.22 1.61
N ASP A 106 10.41 -9.02 1.91
CA ASP A 106 10.55 -10.43 2.23
C ASP A 106 9.35 -11.17 1.62
N ALA A 107 9.62 -12.13 0.75
CA ALA A 107 8.55 -12.78 0.00
C ALA A 107 8.38 -14.23 0.43
N THR A 108 7.50 -14.45 1.38
CA THR A 108 6.94 -15.78 1.60
C THR A 108 6.05 -16.18 0.42
N PRO A 109 5.89 -17.49 0.11
CA PRO A 109 4.95 -17.92 -0.93
C PRO A 109 3.53 -17.41 -0.72
N TYR A 110 3.11 -17.27 0.53
CA TYR A 110 1.80 -16.74 0.89
C TYR A 110 1.66 -15.25 0.51
N LEU A 111 2.64 -14.42 0.88
CA LEU A 111 2.65 -13.01 0.52
C LEU A 111 2.70 -12.82 -0.99
N GLN A 112 3.52 -13.59 -1.70
CA GLN A 112 3.59 -13.53 -3.16
C GLN A 112 2.23 -13.79 -3.80
N ARG A 113 1.52 -14.84 -3.41
CA ARG A 113 0.19 -15.17 -3.93
C ARG A 113 -0.83 -14.06 -3.65
N PHE A 114 -0.78 -13.48 -2.45
CA PHE A 114 -1.65 -12.36 -2.08
C PHE A 114 -1.38 -11.13 -2.96
N ILE A 115 -0.10 -10.76 -3.12
CA ILE A 115 0.29 -9.59 -3.92
C ILE A 115 0.01 -9.81 -5.41
N GLU A 116 0.17 -11.01 -5.93
CA GLU A 116 -0.24 -11.35 -7.29
C GLU A 116 -1.73 -11.09 -7.51
N LYS A 117 -2.57 -11.53 -6.57
CA LYS A 117 -4.02 -11.30 -6.62
C LYS A 117 -4.37 -9.81 -6.52
N LEU A 118 -3.72 -9.08 -5.63
CA LEU A 118 -3.88 -7.62 -5.51
C LEU A 118 -3.51 -6.92 -6.81
N THR A 119 -2.38 -7.28 -7.40
CA THR A 119 -1.85 -6.70 -8.63
C THR A 119 -2.77 -7.00 -9.82
N GLU A 120 -3.30 -8.19 -9.90
CA GLU A 120 -4.27 -8.60 -10.92
C GLU A 120 -5.55 -7.75 -10.84
N LEU A 121 -6.09 -7.53 -9.64
CA LEU A 121 -7.29 -6.71 -9.43
C LEU A 121 -7.06 -5.23 -9.71
N ASN A 122 -5.91 -4.70 -9.37
CA ASN A 122 -5.60 -3.27 -9.46
C ASN A 122 -4.88 -2.88 -10.75
N ARG A 123 -4.24 -3.85 -11.43
CA ARG A 123 -3.36 -3.63 -12.58
C ARG A 123 -2.14 -2.73 -12.28
N GLY A 124 -1.74 -2.69 -11.02
CA GLY A 124 -0.48 -2.08 -10.59
C GLY A 124 0.70 -3.00 -10.88
N ARG A 125 1.82 -2.71 -10.25
CA ARG A 125 3.05 -3.51 -10.36
C ARG A 125 3.46 -4.06 -9.01
N ALA A 126 4.15 -5.19 -9.03
CA ALA A 126 4.76 -5.78 -7.86
C ALA A 126 6.23 -6.06 -8.12
N PHE A 127 7.07 -5.73 -7.15
CA PHE A 127 8.51 -5.91 -7.21
C PHE A 127 9.00 -6.62 -5.97
N PHE A 128 9.94 -7.52 -6.16
CA PHE A 128 10.73 -8.05 -5.06
C PHE A 128 12.01 -7.22 -4.93
N THR A 129 12.32 -6.76 -3.74
CA THR A 129 13.48 -5.91 -3.50
C THR A 129 14.07 -6.16 -2.11
N THR A 130 15.21 -5.56 -1.83
CA THR A 130 15.83 -5.52 -0.50
C THR A 130 15.74 -4.11 0.07
N PRO A 131 15.86 -3.93 1.40
CA PRO A 131 15.88 -2.59 1.99
C PRO A 131 16.95 -1.67 1.39
N GLU A 132 18.10 -2.23 1.02
CA GLU A 132 19.25 -1.48 0.46
C GLU A 132 18.98 -0.94 -0.94
N THR A 133 18.19 -1.65 -1.75
CA THR A 133 17.91 -1.28 -3.15
C THR A 133 16.55 -0.66 -3.36
N LEU A 134 15.70 -0.62 -2.33
CA LEU A 134 14.33 -0.14 -2.41
C LEU A 134 14.22 1.27 -3.00
N GLY A 135 15.04 2.20 -2.54
CA GLY A 135 14.98 3.59 -2.97
C GLY A 135 15.18 3.76 -4.47
N ASP A 136 16.10 3.02 -5.06
CA ASP A 136 16.39 3.05 -6.49
C ASP A 136 15.19 2.56 -7.32
N TYR A 137 14.57 1.47 -6.92
CA TYR A 137 13.40 0.91 -7.60
C TYR A 137 12.17 1.83 -7.52
N VAL A 138 11.89 2.38 -6.35
CA VAL A 138 10.75 3.28 -6.15
C VAL A 138 10.88 4.52 -7.04
N LEU A 139 12.07 5.11 -7.11
CA LEU A 139 12.31 6.30 -7.93
C LEU A 139 12.15 6.00 -9.42
N VAL A 140 12.71 4.90 -9.91
CA VAL A 140 12.63 4.50 -11.32
C VAL A 140 11.17 4.24 -11.70
N ASP A 141 10.44 3.47 -10.93
CA ASP A 141 9.03 3.17 -11.20
C ASP A 141 8.17 4.43 -11.24
N PHE A 142 8.35 5.33 -10.29
CA PHE A 142 7.65 6.61 -10.24
C PHE A 142 7.91 7.46 -11.50
N LEU A 143 9.16 7.59 -11.92
CA LEU A 143 9.55 8.36 -13.11
C LEU A 143 9.00 7.76 -14.39
N GLU A 144 9.03 6.44 -14.54
CA GLU A 144 8.48 5.74 -15.71
C GLU A 144 6.97 5.96 -15.83
N GLN A 145 6.24 5.90 -14.74
CA GLN A 145 4.80 6.14 -14.75
C GLN A 145 4.44 7.58 -15.10
N ARG A 146 5.19 8.55 -14.61
CA ARG A 146 5.00 9.96 -15.02
C ARG A 146 5.18 10.14 -16.52
N ARG A 147 6.19 9.52 -17.12
CA ARG A 147 6.44 9.58 -18.57
C ARG A 147 5.32 8.94 -19.38
N SER A 148 4.79 7.80 -18.95
CA SER A 148 3.70 7.11 -19.65
C SER A 148 2.39 7.91 -19.63
N THR A 149 2.11 8.58 -18.51
CA THR A 149 0.91 9.43 -18.35
C THR A 149 1.01 10.70 -19.20
N SER A 150 2.18 11.32 -19.27
CA SER A 150 2.41 12.51 -20.10
C SER A 150 2.24 12.20 -21.59
N ARG A 151 2.69 11.05 -22.06
CA ARG A 151 2.51 10.60 -23.46
C ARG A 151 1.03 10.38 -23.82
N ARG A 152 0.21 9.87 -22.90
CA ARG A 152 -1.23 9.68 -23.14
C ARG A 152 -2.03 10.98 -23.17
N ARG A 153 -1.54 12.04 -22.54
CA ARG A 153 -2.17 13.39 -22.59
C ARG A 153 -1.78 14.19 -23.81
N ALA A 154 -0.66 13.85 -24.46
CA ALA A 154 -0.15 14.53 -25.65
C ALA A 154 -0.61 13.90 -26.98
N SER A 155 -1.28 12.76 -26.91
CA SER A 155 -1.92 12.08 -28.06
C SER A 155 -3.43 12.19 -27.98
#